data_538ef32384e8695605e75549ee489e8c
#
_entry.id   538ef32384e8695605e75549ee489e8c
#
_cell.length_a   1.000
_cell.length_b   1.000
_cell.length_c   1.000
_cell.angle_alpha   90.00
_cell.angle_beta   90.00
_cell.angle_gamma   90.00
#
_symmetry.space_group_name_H-M   'P 1'
#
loop_
_entity.id
_entity.type
_entity.pdbx_description
1 polymer ?
#
loop_
_entity_poly.entity_id
_entity_poly.type
_entity_poly.pdbx_seq_one_letter_code
_entity_poly.pdbx_strand_id
1 'polypeptide(L)'
;AFVTRLDALCRPGGSLVGAGVASDGLSGWIDCRMPARTARLQLVPLVEELAPKVVVRHTEGITSAVVLPPPKGSKAPVIQTAGVNFGALASSRAMAAVVDLNKVRSNDIYAVLCTFGVEAARATIVSEIKSVFGVYGIKVDPRHLALIGDYMTHEGGYTPLNRSGMETHVSPLLKMTFETTTHFLTQAATHGDPDPLTAPSAAIVLGKPVSCGTGAFGLRANLAASCRQ
;
A
#
# COMPACT_ATOMS: atom_id res chain seq x y z
N ALA A 1 31.14 6.39 -4.30
CA ALA A 1 29.79 6.50 -3.67
C ALA A 1 29.86 6.96 -2.20
N PHE A 2 30.64 6.31 -1.32
CA PHE A 2 30.78 6.70 0.09
C PHE A 2 31.38 8.11 0.24
N VAL A 3 32.50 8.34 -0.41
CA VAL A 3 33.23 9.64 -0.42
C VAL A 3 32.34 10.78 -0.92
N THR A 4 31.60 10.54 -2.01
CA THR A 4 30.70 11.54 -2.60
C THR A 4 29.53 11.90 -1.69
N ARG A 5 29.03 10.94 -0.89
CA ARG A 5 27.94 11.18 0.07
C ARG A 5 28.41 11.91 1.32
N LEU A 6 29.62 11.59 1.81
CA LEU A 6 30.25 12.34 2.89
C LEU A 6 30.52 13.81 2.48
N ASP A 7 30.94 14.05 1.26
CA ASP A 7 31.18 15.40 0.73
C ASP A 7 29.88 16.24 0.69
N ALA A 8 28.76 15.59 0.32
CA ALA A 8 27.44 16.24 0.33
C ALA A 8 26.94 16.60 1.75
N LEU A 9 27.28 15.79 2.76
CA LEU A 9 26.90 16.02 4.14
C LEU A 9 27.81 17.06 4.83
N CYS A 10 29.05 17.20 4.39
CA CYS A 10 29.98 18.20 4.93
C CYS A 10 29.71 19.63 4.41
N ARG A 11 28.83 19.85 3.44
CA ARG A 11 28.41 21.19 3.02
C ARG A 11 27.41 21.78 4.02
N PRO A 12 27.65 22.93 4.61
CA PRO A 12 28.07 24.18 3.96
C PRO A 12 29.47 24.72 4.32
N GLY A 13 30.45 23.91 4.53
CA GLY A 13 31.77 24.50 4.85
C GLY A 13 32.98 23.58 4.78
N GLY A 14 32.80 22.29 4.63
CA GLY A 14 33.86 21.33 4.51
C GLY A 14 33.95 20.68 3.12
N SER A 15 35.11 20.22 2.73
CA SER A 15 35.30 19.40 1.54
C SER A 15 36.15 18.18 1.88
N LEU A 16 35.81 17.05 1.26
CA LEU A 16 36.63 15.85 1.27
C LEU A 16 37.80 16.02 0.32
N VAL A 17 39.02 15.82 0.80
CA VAL A 17 40.23 16.03 0.02
C VAL A 17 40.84 14.73 -0.45
N GLY A 18 40.66 13.66 0.28
CA GLY A 18 41.22 12.37 -0.06
C GLY A 18 40.57 11.22 0.67
N ALA A 19 40.57 10.06 0.07
CA ALA A 19 40.20 8.81 0.70
C ALA A 19 41.08 7.69 0.14
N GLY A 20 41.52 6.79 0.96
CA GLY A 20 42.29 5.64 0.55
C GLY A 20 41.94 4.40 1.35
N VAL A 21 42.27 3.25 0.83
CA VAL A 21 42.16 1.97 1.51
C VAL A 21 43.55 1.46 1.73
N ALA A 22 43.84 0.99 2.94
CA ALA A 22 45.16 0.41 3.25
C ALA A 22 45.38 -0.89 2.46
N SER A 23 46.62 -1.30 2.34
CA SER A 23 47.01 -2.49 1.56
C SER A 23 46.45 -3.81 2.12
N ASP A 24 45.99 -3.81 3.36
CA ASP A 24 45.32 -4.94 4.02
C ASP A 24 43.86 -5.11 3.59
N GLY A 25 43.30 -4.13 2.88
CA GLY A 25 41.87 -4.13 2.47
C GLY A 25 40.86 -4.01 3.62
N LEU A 26 41.29 -3.95 4.86
CA LEU A 26 40.45 -3.94 6.07
C LEU A 26 40.33 -2.56 6.70
N SER A 27 41.33 -1.71 6.48
CA SER A 27 41.37 -0.34 7.01
C SER A 27 41.34 0.70 5.90
N GLY A 28 40.73 1.84 6.16
CA GLY A 28 40.67 2.96 5.24
C GLY A 28 40.80 4.27 5.98
N TRP A 29 41.21 5.31 5.27
CA TRP A 29 41.31 6.66 5.82
C TRP A 29 40.56 7.65 4.91
N ILE A 30 40.09 8.71 5.53
CA ILE A 30 39.36 9.80 4.85
C ILE A 30 39.89 11.11 5.39
N ASP A 31 40.37 11.95 4.50
CA ASP A 31 40.83 13.29 4.82
C ASP A 31 39.68 14.30 4.63
N CYS A 32 39.24 14.90 5.73
CA CYS A 32 38.24 15.95 5.71
C CYS A 32 38.91 17.33 5.90
N ARG A 33 38.73 18.23 4.96
CA ARG A 33 39.21 19.61 5.06
C ARG A 33 38.06 20.49 5.51
N MET A 34 38.22 21.13 6.67
CA MET A 34 37.26 22.07 7.25
C MET A 34 37.72 23.51 7.07
N PRO A 35 36.77 24.49 7.03
CA PRO A 35 37.13 25.91 7.02
C PRO A 35 37.96 26.30 8.22
N ALA A 36 38.92 27.19 8.04
CA ALA A 36 39.81 27.65 9.12
C ALA A 36 39.08 28.31 10.30
N ARG A 37 37.82 28.70 10.09
CA ARG A 37 36.95 29.29 11.15
C ARG A 37 36.32 28.25 12.09
N THR A 38 36.36 26.96 11.73
CA THR A 38 35.79 25.89 12.55
C THR A 38 36.66 25.66 13.77
N ALA A 39 36.06 25.74 14.98
CA ALA A 39 36.77 25.50 16.22
C ALA A 39 37.25 24.04 16.28
N ARG A 40 38.54 23.82 16.59
CA ARG A 40 39.14 22.49 16.63
C ARG A 40 38.42 21.51 17.56
N LEU A 41 37.90 22.02 18.69
CA LEU A 41 37.12 21.22 19.64
C LEU A 41 35.79 20.67 19.07
N GLN A 42 35.27 21.28 18.01
CA GLN A 42 34.02 20.85 17.36
C GLN A 42 34.22 19.78 16.27
N LEU A 43 35.47 19.50 15.89
CA LEU A 43 35.75 18.56 14.81
C LEU A 43 35.38 17.13 15.16
N VAL A 44 35.69 16.67 16.36
CA VAL A 44 35.38 15.31 16.82
C VAL A 44 33.88 15.10 16.96
N PRO A 45 33.13 15.94 17.70
CA PRO A 45 31.67 15.81 17.80
C PRO A 45 30.98 15.86 16.45
N LEU A 46 31.45 16.70 15.53
CA LEU A 46 30.88 16.80 14.19
C LEU A 46 31.08 15.52 13.37
N VAL A 47 32.25 14.91 13.45
CA VAL A 47 32.53 13.64 12.78
C VAL A 47 31.69 12.52 13.40
N GLU A 48 31.59 12.46 14.73
CA GLU A 48 30.79 11.47 15.43
C GLU A 48 29.29 11.60 15.11
N GLU A 49 28.80 12.82 14.90
CA GLU A 49 27.42 13.06 14.49
C GLU A 49 27.16 12.68 13.02
N LEU A 50 28.12 12.97 12.12
CA LEU A 50 27.95 12.73 10.69
C LEU A 50 28.21 11.28 10.29
N ALA A 51 29.16 10.60 10.92
CA ALA A 51 29.54 9.24 10.56
C ALA A 51 28.37 8.24 10.52
N PRO A 52 27.45 8.19 11.52
CA PRO A 52 26.32 7.29 11.47
C PRO A 52 25.23 7.68 10.44
N LYS A 53 25.22 8.95 10.00
CA LYS A 53 24.26 9.42 8.98
C LYS A 53 24.70 9.08 7.55
N VAL A 54 25.94 8.64 7.37
CA VAL A 54 26.48 8.30 6.04
C VAL A 54 26.01 6.93 5.60
N VAL A 55 25.14 6.92 4.62
CA VAL A 55 24.64 5.68 4.01
C VAL A 55 25.62 5.19 2.95
N VAL A 56 26.34 4.12 3.24
CA VAL A 56 27.33 3.51 2.33
C VAL A 56 26.66 2.82 1.16
N ARG A 57 25.62 2.04 1.47
CA ARG A 57 24.84 1.30 0.48
C ARG A 57 23.38 1.31 0.91
N HIS A 58 22.48 1.63 -0.02
CA HIS A 58 21.05 1.56 0.23
C HIS A 58 20.33 1.03 -1.01
N THR A 59 19.20 0.44 -0.80
CA THR A 59 18.24 0.10 -1.85
C THR A 59 17.14 1.15 -1.80
N GLU A 60 16.87 1.80 -2.92
CA GLU A 60 15.83 2.81 -3.01
C GLU A 60 14.48 2.22 -2.57
N GLY A 61 13.68 3.00 -1.83
CA GLY A 61 12.38 2.55 -1.34
C GLY A 61 12.40 1.55 -0.18
N ILE A 62 13.57 1.13 0.32
CA ILE A 62 13.69 0.25 1.50
C ILE A 62 14.44 0.99 2.60
N THR A 63 13.80 1.14 3.76
CA THR A 63 14.37 1.85 4.92
C THR A 63 15.10 0.91 5.87
N SER A 64 14.58 -0.28 6.09
CA SER A 64 15.21 -1.29 6.96
C SER A 64 14.87 -2.70 6.51
N ALA A 65 15.69 -3.66 6.94
CA ALA A 65 15.46 -5.08 6.72
C ALA A 65 15.80 -5.85 8.01
N VAL A 66 14.92 -6.76 8.41
CA VAL A 66 15.07 -7.59 9.60
C VAL A 66 14.94 -9.06 9.21
N VAL A 67 15.82 -9.90 9.73
CA VAL A 67 15.74 -11.35 9.55
C VAL A 67 14.90 -11.94 10.68
N LEU A 68 13.76 -12.53 10.32
CA LEU A 68 12.88 -13.21 11.25
C LEU A 68 13.18 -14.71 11.31
N PRO A 69 12.95 -15.35 12.46
CA PRO A 69 13.09 -16.78 12.57
C PRO A 69 12.13 -17.51 11.62
N PRO A 70 12.46 -18.73 11.19
CA PRO A 70 11.63 -19.47 10.25
C PRO A 70 10.23 -19.71 10.83
N PRO A 71 9.16 -19.51 10.03
CA PRO A 71 7.81 -19.80 10.44
C PRO A 71 7.63 -21.32 10.67
N LYS A 72 6.64 -21.70 11.48
CA LYS A 72 6.33 -23.11 11.77
C LYS A 72 6.18 -23.90 10.48
N GLY A 73 7.03 -24.91 10.27
CA GLY A 73 7.04 -25.76 9.08
C GLY A 73 8.04 -25.36 7.98
N SER A 74 8.77 -24.26 8.14
CA SER A 74 9.87 -23.88 7.24
C SER A 74 11.21 -23.95 7.97
N LYS A 75 12.29 -24.33 7.26
CA LYS A 75 13.66 -24.29 7.78
C LYS A 75 14.41 -23.00 7.41
N ALA A 76 13.90 -22.25 6.44
CA ALA A 76 14.54 -21.03 5.96
C ALA A 76 14.05 -19.80 6.73
N PRO A 77 14.94 -18.88 7.13
CA PRO A 77 14.57 -17.61 7.73
C PRO A 77 13.79 -16.74 6.73
N VAL A 78 12.97 -15.83 7.24
CA VAL A 78 12.22 -14.87 6.43
C VAL A 78 12.84 -13.49 6.61
N ILE A 79 13.05 -12.77 5.52
CA ILE A 79 13.51 -11.40 5.55
C ILE A 79 12.28 -10.50 5.41
N GLN A 80 12.06 -9.67 6.41
CA GLN A 80 11.02 -8.63 6.39
C GLN A 80 11.66 -7.28 6.14
N THR A 81 11.15 -6.55 5.15
CA THR A 81 11.61 -5.20 4.81
C THR A 81 10.57 -4.16 5.20
N ALA A 82 11.02 -2.98 5.59
CA ALA A 82 10.18 -1.80 5.67
C ALA A 82 10.34 -1.01 4.36
N GLY A 83 9.27 -0.94 3.60
CA GLY A 83 9.26 -0.43 2.23
C GLY A 83 9.26 -1.53 1.17
N VAL A 84 8.96 -1.16 -0.07
CA VAL A 84 8.79 -2.08 -1.20
C VAL A 84 9.59 -1.61 -2.41
N ASN A 85 10.40 -2.51 -2.98
CA ASN A 85 11.04 -2.30 -4.26
C ASN A 85 11.26 -3.65 -4.97
N PHE A 86 10.27 -4.08 -5.73
CA PHE A 86 10.34 -5.33 -6.50
C PHE A 86 11.40 -5.24 -7.63
N GLY A 87 11.56 -4.07 -8.24
CA GLY A 87 12.53 -3.87 -9.32
C GLY A 87 13.97 -4.07 -8.86
N ALA A 88 14.35 -3.51 -7.70
CA ALA A 88 15.67 -3.70 -7.13
C ALA A 88 15.92 -5.17 -6.72
N LEU A 89 14.88 -5.84 -6.21
CA LEU A 89 14.97 -7.25 -5.84
C LEU A 89 15.19 -8.14 -7.07
N ALA A 90 14.44 -7.91 -8.15
CA ALA A 90 14.53 -8.71 -9.37
C ALA A 90 15.83 -8.43 -10.16
N SER A 91 16.32 -7.18 -10.17
CA SER A 91 17.52 -6.80 -10.90
C SER A 91 18.82 -7.25 -10.24
N SER A 92 18.81 -7.50 -8.94
CA SER A 92 19.99 -7.89 -8.18
C SER A 92 20.27 -9.39 -8.27
N ARG A 93 21.28 -9.75 -9.07
CA ARG A 93 21.73 -11.14 -9.21
C ARG A 93 22.15 -11.78 -7.87
N ALA A 94 22.73 -10.98 -6.97
CA ALA A 94 23.11 -11.44 -5.64
C ALA A 94 21.91 -11.77 -4.76
N MET A 95 20.82 -10.98 -4.86
CA MET A 95 19.57 -11.27 -4.13
C MET A 95 18.84 -12.47 -4.73
N ALA A 96 18.77 -12.59 -6.05
CA ALA A 96 18.13 -13.72 -6.72
C ALA A 96 18.78 -15.08 -6.37
N ALA A 97 20.06 -15.10 -6.00
CA ALA A 97 20.75 -16.31 -5.59
C ALA A 97 20.39 -16.77 -4.15
N VAL A 98 19.89 -15.85 -3.30
CA VAL A 98 19.63 -16.10 -1.87
C VAL A 98 18.13 -16.13 -1.57
N VAL A 99 17.35 -15.30 -2.26
CA VAL A 99 15.91 -15.10 -2.02
C VAL A 99 15.09 -15.87 -3.05
N ASP A 100 14.11 -16.63 -2.58
CA ASP A 100 13.12 -17.29 -3.45
C ASP A 100 12.11 -16.24 -3.94
N LEU A 101 12.31 -15.75 -5.15
CA LEU A 101 11.47 -14.71 -5.76
C LEU A 101 9.99 -15.11 -5.91
N ASN A 102 9.71 -16.43 -6.00
CA ASN A 102 8.33 -16.92 -6.12
C ASN A 102 7.55 -16.83 -4.80
N LYS A 103 8.24 -16.64 -3.68
CA LYS A 103 7.64 -16.54 -2.34
C LYS A 103 7.61 -15.11 -1.81
N VAL A 104 8.03 -14.15 -2.61
CA VAL A 104 7.99 -12.74 -2.24
C VAL A 104 6.54 -12.28 -2.11
N ARG A 105 6.23 -11.63 -0.98
CA ARG A 105 4.91 -11.06 -0.69
C ARG A 105 5.07 -9.62 -0.23
N SER A 106 4.08 -8.80 -0.51
CA SER A 106 3.99 -7.43 -0.02
C SER A 106 2.56 -7.17 0.47
N ASN A 107 2.43 -6.32 1.48
CA ASN A 107 1.16 -5.76 1.92
C ASN A 107 0.79 -4.47 1.18
N ASP A 108 1.68 -3.95 0.33
CA ASP A 108 1.41 -2.79 -0.51
C ASP A 108 0.67 -3.23 -1.78
N ILE A 109 -0.64 -3.03 -1.79
CA ILE A 109 -1.53 -3.41 -2.89
C ILE A 109 -1.18 -2.64 -4.16
N TYR A 110 -0.83 -1.35 -4.04
CA TYR A 110 -0.50 -0.52 -5.19
C TYR A 110 0.80 -0.96 -5.88
N ALA A 111 1.83 -1.24 -5.11
CA ALA A 111 3.08 -1.76 -5.64
C ALA A 111 2.91 -3.11 -6.34
N VAL A 112 2.08 -3.99 -5.75
CA VAL A 112 1.73 -5.29 -6.37
C VAL A 112 0.95 -5.10 -7.66
N LEU A 113 -0.04 -4.20 -7.68
CA LEU A 113 -0.84 -3.87 -8.87
C LEU A 113 0.05 -3.39 -10.03
N CYS A 114 0.95 -2.43 -9.74
CA CYS A 114 1.83 -1.87 -10.77
C CYS A 114 2.86 -2.87 -11.30
N THR A 115 3.28 -3.84 -10.48
CA THR A 115 4.34 -4.80 -10.86
C THR A 115 3.80 -6.08 -11.45
N PHE A 116 2.77 -6.65 -10.85
CA PHE A 116 2.25 -7.99 -11.18
C PHE A 116 0.84 -7.99 -11.76
N GLY A 117 0.17 -6.83 -11.78
CA GLY A 117 -1.17 -6.67 -12.33
C GLY A 117 -2.31 -6.92 -11.34
N VAL A 118 -3.54 -6.79 -11.85
CA VAL A 118 -4.78 -6.74 -11.05
C VAL A 118 -5.09 -8.05 -10.32
N GLU A 119 -4.83 -9.20 -10.92
CA GLU A 119 -5.07 -10.50 -10.29
C GLU A 119 -4.18 -10.72 -9.06
N ALA A 120 -2.92 -10.30 -9.13
CA ALA A 120 -2.01 -10.35 -8.00
C ALA A 120 -2.45 -9.39 -6.89
N ALA A 121 -2.90 -8.19 -7.24
CA ALA A 121 -3.45 -7.23 -6.29
C ALA A 121 -4.72 -7.78 -5.59
N ARG A 122 -5.65 -8.38 -6.35
CA ARG A 122 -6.81 -9.08 -5.81
C ARG A 122 -6.44 -10.19 -4.82
N ALA A 123 -5.49 -11.04 -5.20
CA ALA A 123 -5.02 -12.11 -4.33
C ALA A 123 -4.37 -11.57 -3.06
N THR A 124 -3.64 -10.46 -3.16
CA THR A 124 -3.04 -9.77 -2.02
C THR A 124 -4.10 -9.22 -1.08
N ILE A 125 -5.14 -8.53 -1.60
CA ILE A 125 -6.27 -8.02 -0.80
C ILE A 125 -6.91 -9.14 0.02
N VAL A 126 -7.27 -10.24 -0.64
CA VAL A 126 -7.91 -11.39 0.02
C VAL A 126 -7.00 -12.00 1.09
N SER A 127 -5.68 -12.11 0.79
CA SER A 127 -4.69 -12.65 1.72
C SER A 127 -4.50 -11.77 2.95
N GLU A 128 -4.41 -10.45 2.77
CA GLU A 128 -4.24 -9.49 3.86
C GLU A 128 -5.46 -9.43 4.77
N ILE A 129 -6.67 -9.38 4.21
CA ILE A 129 -7.91 -9.42 5.01
C ILE A 129 -7.98 -10.73 5.81
N LYS A 130 -7.69 -11.86 5.17
CA LYS A 130 -7.65 -13.17 5.85
C LYS A 130 -6.62 -13.21 6.97
N SER A 131 -5.45 -12.61 6.76
CA SER A 131 -4.39 -12.53 7.76
C SER A 131 -4.84 -11.73 8.98
N VAL A 132 -5.44 -10.55 8.78
CA VAL A 132 -5.95 -9.69 9.86
C VAL A 132 -7.02 -10.42 10.69
N PHE A 133 -8.04 -11.00 10.05
CA PHE A 133 -9.05 -11.77 10.76
C PHE A 133 -8.49 -12.99 11.48
N GLY A 134 -7.47 -13.64 10.89
CA GLY A 134 -6.78 -14.78 11.47
C GLY A 134 -6.10 -14.48 12.80
N VAL A 135 -5.51 -13.28 12.95
CA VAL A 135 -4.89 -12.81 14.21
C VAL A 135 -5.93 -12.74 15.34
N TYR A 136 -7.16 -12.31 15.02
CA TYR A 136 -8.26 -12.23 15.99
C TYR A 136 -9.02 -13.58 16.17
N GLY A 137 -8.58 -14.65 15.52
CA GLY A 137 -9.22 -15.95 15.59
C GLY A 137 -10.56 -16.04 14.85
N ILE A 138 -10.93 -15.02 14.06
CA ILE A 138 -12.18 -14.97 13.32
C ILE A 138 -12.04 -15.75 12.02
N LYS A 139 -12.85 -16.77 11.83
CA LYS A 139 -12.92 -17.55 10.59
C LYS A 139 -13.98 -16.96 9.67
N VAL A 140 -13.54 -16.39 8.54
CA VAL A 140 -14.43 -15.86 7.49
C VAL A 140 -14.40 -16.81 6.31
N ASP A 141 -15.58 -17.07 5.71
CA ASP A 141 -15.65 -17.87 4.48
C ASP A 141 -14.90 -17.17 3.34
N PRO A 142 -14.01 -17.88 2.64
CA PRO A 142 -13.20 -17.29 1.56
C PRO A 142 -14.02 -16.70 0.42
N ARG A 143 -15.28 -17.11 0.24
CA ARG A 143 -16.19 -16.55 -0.78
C ARG A 143 -16.54 -15.09 -0.51
N HIS A 144 -16.76 -14.72 0.77
CA HIS A 144 -16.99 -13.32 1.15
C HIS A 144 -15.76 -12.45 0.91
N LEU A 145 -14.59 -12.97 1.23
CA LEU A 145 -13.33 -12.25 1.01
C LEU A 145 -13.04 -12.10 -0.51
N ALA A 146 -13.32 -13.13 -1.28
CA ALA A 146 -13.21 -13.08 -2.74
C ALA A 146 -14.14 -12.02 -3.34
N LEU A 147 -15.40 -11.96 -2.88
CA LEU A 147 -16.36 -10.96 -3.35
C LEU A 147 -15.88 -9.52 -3.09
N ILE A 148 -15.29 -9.27 -1.91
CA ILE A 148 -14.71 -7.96 -1.60
C ILE A 148 -13.54 -7.66 -2.55
N GLY A 149 -12.63 -8.62 -2.74
CA GLY A 149 -11.51 -8.49 -3.66
C GLY A 149 -11.97 -8.22 -5.09
N ASP A 150 -12.96 -8.95 -5.58
CA ASP A 150 -13.54 -8.78 -6.91
C ASP A 150 -14.17 -7.40 -7.10
N TYR A 151 -14.94 -6.94 -6.11
CA TYR A 151 -15.55 -5.62 -6.14
C TYR A 151 -14.53 -4.49 -6.14
N MET A 152 -13.45 -4.62 -5.36
CA MET A 152 -12.39 -3.60 -5.30
C MET A 152 -11.57 -3.52 -6.58
N THR A 153 -11.51 -4.60 -7.37
CA THR A 153 -10.59 -4.70 -8.54
C THR A 153 -11.29 -4.81 -9.89
N HIS A 154 -12.62 -4.73 -9.96
CA HIS A 154 -13.40 -4.97 -11.18
C HIS A 154 -13.12 -3.99 -12.32
N GLU A 155 -12.65 -2.78 -12.02
CA GLU A 155 -12.30 -1.75 -13.02
C GLU A 155 -10.86 -1.87 -13.56
N GLY A 156 -10.11 -2.90 -13.13
CA GLY A 156 -8.71 -3.10 -13.54
C GLY A 156 -7.67 -2.36 -12.70
N GLY A 157 -8.11 -1.48 -11.81
CA GLY A 157 -7.34 -0.89 -10.73
C GLY A 157 -7.74 -1.47 -9.38
N TYR A 158 -7.51 -0.72 -8.28
CA TYR A 158 -8.20 -1.03 -7.04
C TYR A 158 -8.90 0.20 -6.49
N THR A 159 -10.16 0.04 -6.10
CA THR A 159 -10.97 1.09 -5.50
C THR A 159 -11.08 0.82 -4.00
N PRO A 160 -10.58 1.71 -3.12
CA PRO A 160 -10.67 1.51 -1.69
C PRO A 160 -12.12 1.65 -1.20
N LEU A 161 -12.53 0.85 -0.21
CA LEU A 161 -13.87 0.93 0.40
C LEU A 161 -13.91 2.02 1.48
N ASN A 162 -13.59 3.24 1.06
CA ASN A 162 -13.60 4.45 1.89
C ASN A 162 -14.29 5.59 1.15
N ARG A 163 -14.34 6.77 1.77
CA ARG A 163 -14.96 7.97 1.18
C ARG A 163 -14.40 8.32 -0.20
N SER A 164 -13.08 8.26 -0.37
CA SER A 164 -12.46 8.56 -1.68
C SER A 164 -12.89 7.58 -2.77
N GLY A 165 -13.04 6.29 -2.44
CA GLY A 165 -13.56 5.30 -3.37
C GLY A 165 -15.04 5.53 -3.72
N MET A 166 -15.81 6.10 -2.79
CA MET A 166 -17.22 6.44 -3.04
C MET A 166 -17.39 7.67 -3.96
N GLU A 167 -16.41 8.55 -4.05
CA GLU A 167 -16.49 9.76 -4.90
C GLU A 167 -16.70 9.43 -6.38
N THR A 168 -16.17 8.32 -6.84
CA THR A 168 -16.28 7.87 -8.24
C THR A 168 -17.64 7.25 -8.58
N HIS A 169 -18.47 6.95 -7.57
CA HIS A 169 -19.75 6.31 -7.80
C HIS A 169 -20.77 7.24 -8.47
N VAL A 170 -21.59 6.70 -9.37
CA VAL A 170 -22.53 7.49 -10.18
C VAL A 170 -23.73 8.00 -9.37
N SER A 171 -24.20 7.26 -8.33
CA SER A 171 -25.40 7.62 -7.57
C SER A 171 -25.08 8.61 -6.45
N PRO A 172 -25.57 9.86 -6.53
CA PRO A 172 -25.41 10.86 -5.47
C PRO A 172 -26.06 10.42 -4.14
N LEU A 173 -27.24 9.80 -4.19
CA LEU A 173 -27.95 9.33 -3.01
C LEU A 173 -27.17 8.21 -2.29
N LEU A 174 -26.51 7.33 -3.03
CA LEU A 174 -25.63 6.32 -2.44
C LEU A 174 -24.43 6.97 -1.71
N LYS A 175 -23.78 7.96 -2.35
CA LYS A 175 -22.67 8.70 -1.71
C LYS A 175 -23.11 9.36 -0.41
N MET A 176 -24.30 9.98 -0.40
CA MET A 176 -24.85 10.65 0.78
C MET A 176 -25.13 9.70 1.95
N THR A 177 -25.41 8.42 1.70
CA THR A 177 -25.73 7.45 2.77
C THR A 177 -24.50 6.94 3.51
N PHE A 178 -23.30 7.11 2.96
CA PHE A 178 -22.08 6.60 3.57
C PHE A 178 -21.47 7.61 4.56
N GLU A 179 -21.00 8.75 4.08
CA GLU A 179 -20.39 9.82 4.89
C GLU A 179 -20.60 11.18 4.20
N THR A 180 -20.42 12.27 4.96
CA THR A 180 -20.40 13.65 4.41
C THR A 180 -21.62 13.98 3.52
N THR A 181 -22.81 13.66 4.02
CA THR A 181 -24.10 13.82 3.30
C THR A 181 -24.27 15.20 2.68
N THR A 182 -24.03 16.28 3.45
CA THR A 182 -24.21 17.67 2.96
C THR A 182 -23.26 18.02 1.84
N HIS A 183 -22.04 17.55 1.85
CA HIS A 183 -21.07 17.80 0.79
C HIS A 183 -21.55 17.21 -0.55
N PHE A 184 -21.90 15.93 -0.57
CA PHE A 184 -22.39 15.26 -1.78
C PHE A 184 -23.75 15.80 -2.25
N LEU A 185 -24.62 16.17 -1.33
CA LEU A 185 -25.90 16.79 -1.67
C LEU A 185 -25.70 18.15 -2.36
N THR A 186 -24.85 19.01 -1.80
CA THR A 186 -24.56 20.32 -2.38
C THR A 186 -23.88 20.18 -3.75
N GLN A 187 -22.92 19.25 -3.86
CA GLN A 187 -22.25 18.97 -5.12
C GLN A 187 -23.24 18.51 -6.20
N ALA A 188 -24.08 17.51 -5.90
CA ALA A 188 -25.06 16.98 -6.83
C ALA A 188 -26.10 18.04 -7.23
N ALA A 189 -26.57 18.86 -6.28
CA ALA A 189 -27.50 19.95 -6.56
C ALA A 189 -26.86 21.04 -7.43
N THR A 190 -25.57 21.34 -7.23
CA THR A 190 -24.85 22.36 -8.02
C THR A 190 -24.61 21.89 -9.47
N HIS A 191 -24.27 20.61 -9.65
CA HIS A 191 -24.01 20.06 -11.00
C HIS A 191 -25.29 19.56 -11.70
N GLY A 192 -26.38 19.37 -10.95
CA GLY A 192 -27.61 18.79 -11.49
C GLY A 192 -27.49 17.31 -11.78
N ASP A 193 -26.71 16.58 -10.98
CA ASP A 193 -26.45 15.16 -11.20
C ASP A 193 -27.71 14.31 -10.98
N PRO A 194 -28.18 13.53 -11.97
CA PRO A 194 -29.32 12.64 -11.81
C PRO A 194 -28.92 11.37 -11.04
N ASP A 195 -29.86 10.84 -10.24
CA ASP A 195 -29.69 9.54 -9.59
C ASP A 195 -30.51 8.45 -10.33
N PRO A 196 -29.90 7.38 -10.82
CA PRO A 196 -30.60 6.30 -11.52
C PRO A 196 -31.47 5.42 -10.61
N LEU A 197 -31.39 5.58 -9.27
CA LEU A 197 -32.11 4.80 -8.25
C LEU A 197 -31.92 3.29 -8.36
N THR A 198 -30.82 2.84 -8.90
CA THR A 198 -30.46 1.41 -9.02
C THR A 198 -29.89 0.85 -7.72
N ALA A 199 -29.23 1.72 -6.94
CA ALA A 199 -28.65 1.31 -5.66
C ALA A 199 -29.73 1.11 -4.60
N PRO A 200 -29.68 0.03 -3.80
CA PRO A 200 -30.63 -0.23 -2.72
C PRO A 200 -30.74 0.92 -1.71
N SER A 201 -29.61 1.50 -1.31
CA SER A 201 -29.57 2.64 -0.39
C SER A 201 -30.26 3.90 -0.95
N ALA A 202 -30.11 4.18 -2.24
CA ALA A 202 -30.79 5.29 -2.89
C ALA A 202 -32.32 5.11 -2.88
N ALA A 203 -32.79 3.90 -3.16
CA ALA A 203 -34.23 3.58 -3.10
C ALA A 203 -34.80 3.72 -1.68
N ILE A 204 -34.05 3.24 -0.67
CA ILE A 204 -34.47 3.31 0.75
C ILE A 204 -34.58 4.77 1.20
N VAL A 205 -33.63 5.63 0.87
CA VAL A 205 -33.67 7.07 1.21
C VAL A 205 -34.95 7.74 0.71
N LEU A 206 -35.40 7.35 -0.49
CA LEU A 206 -36.62 7.90 -1.09
C LEU A 206 -37.92 7.14 -0.71
N GLY A 207 -37.85 6.15 0.16
CA GLY A 207 -38.99 5.34 0.55
C GLY A 207 -39.56 4.45 -0.57
N LYS A 208 -38.73 4.15 -1.59
CA LYS A 208 -39.13 3.28 -2.70
C LYS A 208 -38.73 1.83 -2.44
N PRO A 209 -39.50 0.86 -2.93
CA PRO A 209 -39.07 -0.54 -2.88
C PRO A 209 -37.81 -0.76 -3.69
N VAL A 210 -36.92 -1.63 -3.17
CA VAL A 210 -35.68 -1.98 -3.84
C VAL A 210 -35.98 -2.92 -5.01
N SER A 211 -35.39 -2.66 -6.17
CA SER A 211 -35.63 -3.42 -7.42
C SER A 211 -34.82 -4.70 -7.55
N CYS A 212 -34.13 -5.16 -6.48
CA CYS A 212 -33.38 -6.41 -6.46
C CYS A 212 -34.00 -7.43 -5.49
N GLY A 213 -33.66 -8.69 -5.63
CA GLY A 213 -34.19 -9.78 -4.80
C GLY A 213 -35.71 -9.98 -5.05
N THR A 214 -36.49 -10.03 -4.00
CA THR A 214 -37.96 -10.20 -4.08
C THR A 214 -38.68 -9.00 -4.67
N GLY A 215 -38.06 -7.83 -4.77
CA GLY A 215 -38.56 -6.63 -5.42
C GLY A 215 -38.35 -6.57 -6.92
N ALA A 216 -37.61 -7.55 -7.50
CA ALA A 216 -37.32 -7.61 -8.94
C ALA A 216 -38.53 -8.02 -9.79
N PHE A 217 -39.59 -8.61 -9.17
CA PHE A 217 -40.78 -9.05 -9.87
C PHE A 217 -42.06 -8.62 -9.11
N GLY A 218 -43.11 -8.37 -9.85
CA GLY A 218 -44.42 -8.01 -9.27
C GLY A 218 -45.28 -9.25 -9.00
N LEU A 219 -45.88 -9.30 -7.84
CA LEU A 219 -46.90 -10.31 -7.48
C LEU A 219 -48.28 -9.80 -7.90
N ARG A 220 -49.00 -10.59 -8.69
CA ARG A 220 -50.39 -10.28 -9.07
C ARG A 220 -51.30 -11.42 -8.62
N ALA A 221 -52.37 -11.08 -7.92
CA ALA A 221 -53.39 -12.04 -7.59
C ALA A 221 -54.19 -12.44 -8.84
N ASN A 222 -54.43 -13.73 -9.01
CA ASN A 222 -55.33 -14.23 -10.06
C ASN A 222 -56.76 -14.15 -9.57
N LEU A 223 -57.39 -13.00 -9.72
CA LEU A 223 -58.76 -12.76 -9.26
C LEU A 223 -59.78 -13.68 -9.94
N ALA A 224 -59.56 -14.15 -11.17
CA ALA A 224 -60.46 -15.07 -11.87
C ALA A 224 -60.49 -16.45 -11.23
N ALA A 225 -59.43 -16.89 -10.54
CA ALA A 225 -59.44 -18.13 -9.77
C ALA A 225 -60.12 -18.00 -8.42
N SER A 226 -60.12 -16.82 -7.80
CA SER A 226 -60.76 -16.56 -6.49
C SER A 226 -62.26 -16.42 -6.57
N CYS A 227 -62.83 -16.09 -7.75
CA CYS A 227 -64.28 -15.97 -7.91
C CYS A 227 -64.99 -17.31 -8.25
N ARG A 228 -64.28 -18.42 -8.29
CA ARG A 228 -64.83 -19.77 -8.58
C ARG A 228 -64.98 -20.65 -7.35
N GLN A 229 -64.81 -20.13 -6.14
CA GLN A 229 -65.20 -20.73 -4.88
C GLN A 229 -66.46 -20.03 -4.36
#